data_ef71b83d11a111478de8b4ab52b53fe0
#
_entry.id   ef71b83d11a111478de8b4ab52b53fe0
#
_cell.length_a   1.000
_cell.length_b   1.000
_cell.length_c   1.000
_cell.angle_alpha   90.00
_cell.angle_beta   90.00
_cell.angle_gamma   90.00
#
_symmetry.space_group_name_H-M   'P 1'
#
loop_
_entity.id
_entity.type
_entity.pdbx_description
1 polymer ?
#
loop_
_entity_poly.entity_id
_entity_poly.type
_entity_poly.pdbx_seq_one_letter_code
_entity_poly.pdbx_strand_id
1 'polypeptide(L)'
;MRKAARFISLLTCGALLSGCGGLSASSGSPAPITVMTWAPEGTKATNMPGMPAMAEAYAKYINAKGGINGHKLKVLTCDEQNDSVAVANCVDRASHAGAVAVVGSYSEHGASFSAALETAGIPYIGGYGITQEEFASPVSYPVNGGLPALLAGNGQQLAAKCSKVSLVRPDTTAGDQFPGFLDAGLRNAGKSDATDLRAPDDATDYTSAAQQSIGNDASGQCVTAVLGDATATFFDSFRRLRETDSGTGTEHAPRAHIASVLGSVTQSTVDSTGGGTSPLEGALVTSWYPPAADTAWAPMKQVIQKYAFNDDRIDANDPGVQTTWIAYTAFTQVVASLGHQAITATNVMRAFGSAHGISTGGLAPPLGWRDADLLPVPDLPRMVNAKVTYQVVRNGRLVAARSGFADVSGTLETTPQ
;
A
#
# COMPACT_ATOMS: atom_id res chain seq x y z
N MET A 1 -47.34 74.28 45.71
CA MET A 1 -48.15 73.61 46.77
C MET A 1 -47.50 72.27 47.04
N ARG A 2 -46.78 72.16 48.13
CA ARG A 2 -47.03 71.21 49.26
C ARG A 2 -47.08 69.76 48.81
N LYS A 3 -46.33 68.72 49.33
CA LYS A 3 -45.60 68.46 50.61
C LYS A 3 -44.69 67.24 50.32
N ALA A 4 -43.49 67.10 50.62
CA ALA A 4 -42.71 66.58 51.73
C ALA A 4 -43.30 65.40 52.51
N ALA A 5 -42.55 64.31 52.61
CA ALA A 5 -42.28 63.39 53.74
C ALA A 5 -41.39 62.24 53.26
N ARG A 6 -40.28 62.02 53.65
CA ARG A 6 -39.42 61.60 54.79
C ARG A 6 -39.73 60.19 55.35
N PHE A 7 -38.63 59.46 55.55
CA PHE A 7 -38.34 58.39 56.51
C PHE A 7 -38.44 56.96 55.91
N ILE A 8 -37.60 55.95 56.13
CA ILE A 8 -36.61 55.69 57.20
C ILE A 8 -35.68 54.58 56.68
N SER A 9 -34.37 54.61 57.02
CA SER A 9 -33.39 53.57 56.92
C SER A 9 -33.74 52.29 57.67
N LEU A 10 -33.44 51.16 57.17
CA LEU A 10 -33.11 49.97 57.95
C LEU A 10 -31.97 49.22 57.31
N LEU A 11 -30.82 49.22 57.97
CA LEU A 11 -29.72 48.31 57.81
C LEU A 11 -30.15 46.87 58.16
N THR A 12 -29.91 45.93 57.31
CA THR A 12 -29.75 44.51 57.72
C THR A 12 -28.54 43.89 57.01
N CYS A 13 -27.53 43.61 57.81
CA CYS A 13 -26.45 42.69 57.53
C CYS A 13 -26.98 41.30 57.25
N GLY A 14 -26.49 40.63 56.21
CA GLY A 14 -26.87 39.23 56.03
C GLY A 14 -26.01 38.50 55.00
N ALA A 15 -24.96 37.85 55.48
CA ALA A 15 -24.35 36.61 54.99
C ALA A 15 -23.70 36.60 53.59
N LEU A 16 -22.39 36.72 53.60
CA LEU A 16 -21.47 36.16 52.57
C LEU A 16 -21.65 34.66 52.53
N LEU A 17 -22.41 34.13 51.59
CA LEU A 17 -22.34 32.75 51.18
C LEU A 17 -21.27 32.64 50.04
N SER A 18 -20.08 32.20 50.43
CA SER A 18 -19.03 31.77 49.54
C SER A 18 -19.54 30.51 48.77
N GLY A 19 -20.18 30.74 47.67
CA GLY A 19 -20.45 29.67 46.70
C GLY A 19 -19.14 29.28 46.04
N CYS A 20 -18.48 28.22 46.51
CA CYS A 20 -17.55 27.48 45.70
C CYS A 20 -18.32 26.93 44.49
N GLY A 21 -18.34 27.73 43.42
CA GLY A 21 -18.72 27.25 42.11
C GLY A 21 -17.67 26.20 41.71
N GLY A 22 -17.98 24.93 41.94
CA GLY A 22 -17.25 23.84 41.33
C GLY A 22 -17.25 24.11 39.83
N LEU A 23 -16.08 24.41 39.28
CA LEU A 23 -15.83 24.29 37.87
C LEU A 23 -16.07 22.79 37.55
N SER A 24 -17.29 22.48 37.16
CA SER A 24 -17.55 21.26 36.43
C SER A 24 -16.67 21.33 35.19
N ALA A 25 -15.49 20.72 35.26
CA ALA A 25 -14.73 20.42 34.09
C ALA A 25 -15.69 19.62 33.21
N SER A 26 -16.25 20.28 32.20
CA SER A 26 -16.97 19.59 31.15
C SER A 26 -15.96 18.60 30.59
N SER A 27 -16.14 17.31 30.89
CA SER A 27 -15.43 16.22 30.29
C SER A 27 -15.86 16.11 28.81
N GLY A 28 -15.53 17.16 28.02
CA GLY A 28 -15.64 17.12 26.58
C GLY A 28 -14.75 15.97 26.09
N SER A 29 -15.27 15.13 25.25
CA SER A 29 -14.44 14.09 24.60
C SER A 29 -13.20 14.76 23.99
N PRO A 30 -12.01 14.16 24.12
CA PRO A 30 -10.80 14.69 23.50
C PRO A 30 -11.00 14.95 22.00
N ALA A 31 -10.37 16.01 21.47
CA ALA A 31 -10.46 16.34 20.05
C ALA A 31 -10.05 15.11 19.19
N PRO A 32 -10.74 14.86 18.08
CA PRO A 32 -10.43 13.70 17.25
C PRO A 32 -9.05 13.82 16.59
N ILE A 33 -8.41 12.67 16.36
CA ILE A 33 -7.21 12.54 15.52
C ILE A 33 -7.69 12.51 14.08
N THR A 34 -7.41 13.57 13.32
CA THR A 34 -7.77 13.64 11.90
C THR A 34 -6.62 13.13 11.04
N VAL A 35 -6.91 12.21 10.13
CA VAL A 35 -5.97 11.71 9.12
C VAL A 35 -6.64 11.73 7.75
N MET A 36 -5.84 11.67 6.66
CA MET A 36 -6.33 11.58 5.29
C MET A 36 -5.90 10.24 4.68
N THR A 37 -6.78 9.67 3.86
CA THR A 37 -6.46 8.59 2.92
C THR A 37 -7.00 8.99 1.56
N TRP A 38 -6.19 8.86 0.52
CA TRP A 38 -6.62 9.07 -0.87
C TRP A 38 -6.31 7.88 -1.74
N ALA A 39 -7.07 7.75 -2.81
CA ALA A 39 -6.82 6.83 -3.92
C ALA A 39 -7.67 7.26 -5.12
N PRO A 40 -7.32 6.86 -6.35
CA PRO A 40 -8.14 7.12 -7.51
C PRO A 40 -9.38 6.22 -7.53
N GLU A 41 -10.51 6.80 -7.95
CA GLU A 41 -11.78 6.11 -8.11
C GLU A 41 -12.40 6.45 -9.48
N GLY A 42 -12.93 5.44 -10.19
CA GLY A 42 -13.69 5.64 -11.43
C GLY A 42 -12.92 6.15 -12.63
N THR A 43 -11.60 6.04 -12.65
CA THR A 43 -10.73 6.46 -13.75
C THR A 43 -10.50 5.32 -14.75
N LYS A 44 -9.85 5.62 -15.89
CA LYS A 44 -9.45 4.60 -16.89
C LYS A 44 -8.15 3.88 -16.51
N ALA A 45 -7.36 4.45 -15.62
CA ALA A 45 -6.13 3.86 -15.10
C ALA A 45 -6.43 3.01 -13.85
N THR A 46 -5.41 2.61 -13.12
CA THR A 46 -5.56 1.84 -11.87
C THR A 46 -6.43 2.57 -10.86
N ASN A 47 -7.43 1.88 -10.30
CA ASN A 47 -8.33 2.40 -9.27
C ASN A 47 -8.15 1.61 -7.98
N MET A 48 -8.16 2.31 -6.84
CA MET A 48 -7.95 1.71 -5.52
C MET A 48 -9.02 2.15 -4.49
N PRO A 49 -10.33 2.06 -4.81
CA PRO A 49 -11.41 2.53 -3.94
C PRO A 49 -11.45 1.78 -2.60
N GLY A 50 -10.89 0.59 -2.54
CA GLY A 50 -10.78 -0.20 -1.32
C GLY A 50 -9.90 0.42 -0.24
N MET A 51 -8.91 1.26 -0.60
CA MET A 51 -8.01 1.88 0.37
C MET A 51 -8.74 2.91 1.25
N PRO A 52 -9.44 3.92 0.71
CA PRO A 52 -10.27 4.81 1.52
C PRO A 52 -11.36 4.07 2.32
N ALA A 53 -12.01 3.08 1.70
CA ALA A 53 -13.05 2.31 2.35
C ALA A 53 -12.51 1.48 3.54
N MET A 54 -11.31 0.88 3.41
CA MET A 54 -10.63 0.18 4.51
C MET A 54 -10.23 1.13 5.63
N ALA A 55 -9.78 2.32 5.31
CA ALA A 55 -9.45 3.36 6.29
C ALA A 55 -10.68 3.76 7.13
N GLU A 56 -11.84 3.93 6.49
CA GLU A 56 -13.12 4.17 7.17
C GLU A 56 -13.55 3.01 8.07
N ALA A 57 -13.42 1.77 7.59
CA ALA A 57 -13.73 0.57 8.37
C ALA A 57 -12.80 0.44 9.59
N TYR A 58 -11.51 0.73 9.40
CA TYR A 58 -10.52 0.73 10.49
C TYR A 58 -10.84 1.82 11.53
N ALA A 59 -11.24 3.01 11.12
CA ALA A 59 -11.64 4.07 12.05
C ALA A 59 -12.86 3.66 12.90
N LYS A 60 -13.88 3.05 12.28
CA LYS A 60 -15.03 2.49 13.02
C LYS A 60 -14.58 1.46 14.06
N TYR A 61 -13.67 0.56 13.67
CA TYR A 61 -13.13 -0.47 14.55
C TYR A 61 -12.36 0.11 15.74
N ILE A 62 -11.41 1.01 15.52
CA ILE A 62 -10.64 1.65 16.59
C ILE A 62 -11.53 2.49 17.50
N ASN A 63 -12.47 3.22 16.92
CA ASN A 63 -13.42 4.05 17.68
C ASN A 63 -14.36 3.23 18.57
N ALA A 64 -14.75 2.03 18.14
CA ALA A 64 -15.51 1.10 18.95
C ALA A 64 -14.71 0.55 20.14
N LYS A 65 -13.37 0.57 20.08
CA LYS A 65 -12.45 0.19 21.16
C LYS A 65 -12.05 1.37 22.07
N GLY A 66 -12.60 2.56 21.87
CA GLY A 66 -12.29 3.74 22.68
C GLY A 66 -11.37 4.76 21.99
N GLY A 67 -10.96 4.52 20.76
CA GLY A 67 -10.04 5.38 20.01
C GLY A 67 -8.57 5.11 20.34
N ILE A 68 -7.70 6.05 20.03
CA ILE A 68 -6.26 6.03 20.33
C ILE A 68 -6.01 7.01 21.49
N ASN A 69 -5.53 6.52 22.62
CA ASN A 69 -5.36 7.32 23.84
C ASN A 69 -6.63 8.13 24.24
N GLY A 70 -7.83 7.55 23.98
CA GLY A 70 -9.13 8.21 24.26
C GLY A 70 -9.61 9.15 23.14
N HIS A 71 -8.79 9.46 22.14
CA HIS A 71 -9.15 10.28 20.98
C HIS A 71 -9.81 9.43 19.90
N LYS A 72 -10.95 9.88 19.37
CA LYS A 72 -11.57 9.24 18.20
C LYS A 72 -10.71 9.47 16.96
N LEU A 73 -10.54 8.44 16.13
CA LEU A 73 -9.93 8.55 14.82
C LEU A 73 -10.96 9.06 13.80
N LYS A 74 -10.64 10.15 13.12
CA LYS A 74 -11.43 10.74 12.03
C LYS A 74 -10.66 10.59 10.74
N VAL A 75 -11.16 9.79 9.81
CA VAL A 75 -10.61 9.64 8.47
C VAL A 75 -11.30 10.62 7.53
N LEU A 76 -10.52 11.32 6.76
CA LEU A 76 -10.95 12.06 5.57
C LEU A 76 -10.55 11.26 4.35
N THR A 77 -11.45 11.10 3.40
CA THR A 77 -11.16 10.45 2.13
C THR A 77 -11.07 11.46 1.00
N CYS A 78 -10.26 11.19 0.00
CA CYS A 78 -10.08 12.04 -1.16
C CYS A 78 -9.87 11.18 -2.40
N ASP A 79 -10.68 11.40 -3.45
CA ASP A 79 -10.42 10.87 -4.77
C ASP A 79 -9.40 11.76 -5.47
N GLU A 80 -8.24 11.20 -5.81
CA GLU A 80 -7.15 11.92 -6.47
C GLU A 80 -7.17 11.76 -8.00
N GLN A 81 -8.14 10.98 -8.54
CA GLN A 81 -8.53 10.88 -9.96
C GLN A 81 -7.39 10.51 -10.92
N ASN A 82 -6.28 9.95 -10.44
CA ASN A 82 -5.04 9.79 -11.21
C ASN A 82 -4.58 11.11 -11.85
N ASP A 83 -4.69 12.20 -11.10
CA ASP A 83 -4.35 13.54 -11.57
C ASP A 83 -3.45 14.28 -10.58
N SER A 84 -2.37 14.87 -11.11
CA SER A 84 -1.35 15.55 -10.31
C SER A 84 -1.86 16.77 -9.55
N VAL A 85 -2.85 17.47 -10.09
CA VAL A 85 -3.48 18.64 -9.44
C VAL A 85 -4.48 18.17 -8.40
N ALA A 86 -5.23 17.11 -8.68
CA ALA A 86 -6.20 16.56 -7.75
C ALA A 86 -5.52 16.00 -6.49
N VAL A 87 -4.37 15.30 -6.61
CA VAL A 87 -3.63 14.83 -5.43
C VAL A 87 -3.07 15.98 -4.61
N ALA A 88 -2.57 17.05 -5.23
CA ALA A 88 -2.13 18.25 -4.52
C ALA A 88 -3.30 18.91 -3.76
N ASN A 89 -4.49 18.99 -4.36
CA ASN A 89 -5.70 19.46 -3.70
C ASN A 89 -6.11 18.56 -2.51
N CYS A 90 -5.87 17.23 -2.58
CA CYS A 90 -6.08 16.33 -1.44
C CYS A 90 -5.14 16.69 -0.27
N VAL A 91 -3.87 17.03 -0.55
CA VAL A 91 -2.93 17.50 0.48
C VAL A 91 -3.40 18.81 1.10
N ASP A 92 -3.84 19.77 0.29
CA ASP A 92 -4.38 21.06 0.79
C ASP A 92 -5.58 20.84 1.70
N ARG A 93 -6.50 19.96 1.32
CA ARG A 93 -7.65 19.57 2.16
C ARG A 93 -7.22 18.95 3.48
N ALA A 94 -6.21 18.07 3.46
CA ALA A 94 -5.64 17.46 4.67
C ALA A 94 -5.07 18.54 5.59
N SER A 95 -4.28 19.47 5.05
CA SER A 95 -3.66 20.57 5.78
C SER A 95 -4.72 21.48 6.42
N HIS A 96 -5.71 21.95 5.65
CA HIS A 96 -6.78 22.81 6.16
C HIS A 96 -7.65 22.14 7.22
N ALA A 97 -7.80 20.81 7.15
CA ALA A 97 -8.54 20.03 8.14
C ALA A 97 -7.71 19.70 9.39
N GLY A 98 -6.45 20.12 9.47
CA GLY A 98 -5.55 19.80 10.57
C GLY A 98 -5.21 18.31 10.66
N ALA A 99 -5.09 17.63 9.52
CA ALA A 99 -4.68 16.23 9.50
C ALA A 99 -3.26 16.07 10.07
N VAL A 100 -3.09 15.08 10.95
CA VAL A 100 -1.80 14.80 11.58
C VAL A 100 -0.95 13.82 10.76
N ALA A 101 -1.54 13.17 9.78
CA ALA A 101 -0.88 12.26 8.85
C ALA A 101 -1.76 11.99 7.62
N VAL A 102 -1.14 11.55 6.55
CA VAL A 102 -1.75 10.79 5.45
C VAL A 102 -1.38 9.32 5.65
N VAL A 103 -2.35 8.42 5.61
CA VAL A 103 -2.14 7.02 5.99
C VAL A 103 -2.77 6.09 4.95
N GLY A 104 -2.01 5.11 4.45
CA GLY A 104 -2.54 4.05 3.61
C GLY A 104 -3.14 4.54 2.30
N SER A 105 -2.39 5.28 1.50
CA SER A 105 -2.86 5.95 0.27
C SER A 105 -2.16 5.42 -0.98
N TYR A 106 -2.76 5.64 -2.14
CA TYR A 106 -2.21 5.35 -3.46
C TYR A 106 -2.22 6.61 -4.33
N SER A 107 -1.16 6.86 -5.05
CA SER A 107 -1.11 7.78 -6.19
C SER A 107 0.12 7.50 -7.07
N GLU A 108 -0.01 7.64 -8.37
CA GLU A 108 1.09 7.60 -9.34
C GLU A 108 1.85 8.94 -9.45
N HIS A 109 1.37 9.96 -8.75
CA HIS A 109 1.89 11.33 -8.82
C HIS A 109 2.78 11.68 -7.60
N GLY A 110 3.79 10.83 -7.32
CA GLY A 110 4.68 10.94 -6.16
C GLY A 110 5.27 12.33 -5.97
N ALA A 111 5.83 12.92 -7.03
CA ALA A 111 6.44 14.26 -6.97
C ALA A 111 5.43 15.35 -6.53
N SER A 112 4.17 15.24 -6.97
CA SER A 112 3.14 16.24 -6.65
C SER A 112 2.71 16.18 -5.18
N PHE A 113 2.42 15.00 -4.65
CA PHE A 113 1.97 14.90 -3.25
C PHE A 113 3.13 15.03 -2.26
N SER A 114 4.33 14.52 -2.57
CA SER A 114 5.47 14.58 -1.64
C SER A 114 5.91 16.00 -1.37
N ALA A 115 6.14 16.81 -2.40
CA ALA A 115 6.53 18.21 -2.25
C ALA A 115 5.49 19.02 -1.45
N ALA A 116 4.20 18.75 -1.67
CA ALA A 116 3.12 19.40 -0.93
C ALA A 116 3.10 18.97 0.55
N LEU A 117 3.27 17.66 0.85
CA LEU A 117 3.32 17.13 2.21
C LEU A 117 4.56 17.63 2.99
N GLU A 118 5.71 17.70 2.34
CA GLU A 118 6.94 18.26 2.94
C GLU A 118 6.73 19.73 3.33
N THR A 119 6.13 20.51 2.45
CA THR A 119 5.79 21.92 2.73
C THR A 119 4.80 22.05 3.87
N ALA A 120 3.79 21.18 3.92
CA ALA A 120 2.78 21.18 4.97
C ALA A 120 3.27 20.56 6.29
N GLY A 121 4.41 19.86 6.30
CA GLY A 121 4.92 19.13 7.45
C GLY A 121 4.00 17.99 7.89
N ILE A 122 3.35 17.32 6.95
CA ILE A 122 2.41 16.20 7.21
C ILE A 122 3.09 14.89 6.82
N PRO A 123 3.24 13.91 7.74
CA PRO A 123 3.83 12.63 7.42
C PRO A 123 2.93 11.77 6.51
N TYR A 124 3.57 11.05 5.58
CA TYR A 124 2.98 10.05 4.70
C TYR A 124 3.34 8.65 5.19
N ILE A 125 2.35 7.89 5.63
CA ILE A 125 2.56 6.62 6.35
C ILE A 125 1.95 5.47 5.57
N GLY A 126 2.78 4.51 5.16
CA GLY A 126 2.34 3.29 4.51
C GLY A 126 1.62 3.53 3.20
N GLY A 127 2.25 4.28 2.29
CA GLY A 127 1.83 4.37 0.90
C GLY A 127 1.89 3.01 0.20
N TYR A 128 1.25 2.93 -0.96
CA TYR A 128 1.21 1.69 -1.73
C TYR A 128 2.61 1.25 -2.22
N GLY A 129 3.51 2.20 -2.52
CA GLY A 129 4.91 1.91 -2.83
C GLY A 129 5.22 1.73 -4.32
N ILE A 130 4.63 2.57 -5.17
CA ILE A 130 4.88 2.53 -6.63
C ILE A 130 5.73 3.69 -7.11
N THR A 131 5.86 4.77 -6.34
CA THR A 131 6.66 5.93 -6.73
C THR A 131 7.95 6.01 -5.94
N GLN A 132 9.00 6.57 -6.55
CA GLN A 132 10.30 6.75 -5.90
C GLN A 132 10.18 7.68 -4.69
N GLU A 133 9.35 8.71 -4.77
CA GLU A 133 9.17 9.70 -3.71
C GLU A 133 8.64 9.09 -2.42
N GLU A 134 7.88 7.99 -2.49
CA GLU A 134 7.44 7.24 -1.31
C GLU A 134 8.62 6.66 -0.50
N PHE A 135 9.78 6.52 -1.12
CA PHE A 135 11.01 6.02 -0.50
C PHE A 135 12.13 7.07 -0.42
N ALA A 136 11.92 8.26 -0.98
CA ALA A 136 12.92 9.35 -0.98
C ALA A 136 12.53 10.49 -0.05
N SER A 137 11.24 10.81 0.09
CA SER A 137 10.75 11.94 0.88
C SER A 137 11.04 11.78 2.37
N PRO A 138 11.61 12.82 3.05
CA PRO A 138 11.92 12.77 4.48
C PRO A 138 10.69 12.65 5.37
N VAL A 139 9.49 12.96 4.87
CA VAL A 139 8.23 12.81 5.61
C VAL A 139 7.55 11.46 5.34
N SER A 140 8.15 10.57 4.55
CA SER A 140 7.61 9.26 4.23
C SER A 140 8.06 8.17 5.20
N TYR A 141 7.11 7.28 5.55
CA TYR A 141 7.27 6.14 6.45
C TYR A 141 6.68 4.89 5.79
N PRO A 142 7.38 4.27 4.84
CA PRO A 142 6.89 3.12 4.09
C PRO A 142 6.73 1.87 4.97
N VAL A 143 5.80 0.98 4.63
CA VAL A 143 5.53 -0.29 5.34
C VAL A 143 5.93 -1.52 4.55
N ASN A 144 6.20 -1.36 3.27
CA ASN A 144 6.66 -2.40 2.34
C ASN A 144 7.89 -1.91 1.56
N GLY A 145 8.45 -2.75 0.72
CA GLY A 145 9.62 -2.41 -0.11
C GLY A 145 9.27 -1.90 -1.50
N GLY A 146 8.00 -1.58 -1.73
CA GLY A 146 7.52 -1.06 -2.99
C GLY A 146 7.78 -1.97 -4.19
N LEU A 147 7.57 -1.40 -5.36
CA LEU A 147 7.84 -2.06 -6.63
C LEU A 147 9.32 -2.48 -6.78
N PRO A 148 10.32 -1.73 -6.29
CA PRO A 148 11.71 -2.17 -6.30
C PRO A 148 11.93 -3.55 -5.67
N ALA A 149 11.39 -3.78 -4.46
CA ALA A 149 11.53 -5.07 -3.79
C ALA A 149 10.75 -6.19 -4.50
N LEU A 150 9.57 -5.88 -5.07
CA LEU A 150 8.83 -6.88 -5.84
C LEU A 150 9.61 -7.34 -7.07
N LEU A 151 10.17 -6.42 -7.84
CA LEU A 151 10.91 -6.74 -9.06
C LEU A 151 12.23 -7.44 -8.77
N ALA A 152 13.01 -6.97 -7.80
CA ALA A 152 14.23 -7.65 -7.37
C ALA A 152 13.94 -9.08 -6.87
N GLY A 153 12.87 -9.24 -6.08
CA GLY A 153 12.41 -10.54 -5.62
C GLY A 153 11.89 -11.43 -6.76
N ASN A 154 11.20 -10.86 -7.74
CA ASN A 154 10.74 -11.58 -8.92
C ASN A 154 11.91 -12.10 -9.74
N GLY A 155 12.95 -11.29 -9.97
CA GLY A 155 14.20 -11.72 -10.59
C GLY A 155 14.84 -12.91 -9.87
N GLN A 156 14.95 -12.86 -8.53
CA GLN A 156 15.47 -14.00 -7.74
C GLN A 156 14.56 -15.23 -7.83
N GLN A 157 13.24 -15.06 -7.78
CA GLN A 157 12.29 -16.18 -7.89
C GLN A 157 12.41 -16.88 -9.24
N LEU A 158 12.56 -16.11 -10.32
CA LEU A 158 12.70 -16.61 -11.68
C LEU A 158 14.06 -17.28 -11.91
N ALA A 159 15.13 -16.68 -11.41
CA ALA A 159 16.49 -17.22 -11.57
C ALA A 159 16.64 -18.66 -11.07
N ALA A 160 15.83 -19.07 -10.07
CA ALA A 160 15.84 -20.44 -9.55
C ALA A 160 15.25 -21.46 -10.53
N LYS A 161 14.48 -21.02 -11.55
CA LYS A 161 13.75 -21.93 -12.45
C LYS A 161 14.11 -21.73 -13.93
N CYS A 162 14.58 -20.56 -14.30
CA CYS A 162 14.69 -20.13 -15.67
C CYS A 162 16.14 -19.89 -16.10
N SER A 163 16.44 -20.22 -17.35
CA SER A 163 17.72 -19.88 -17.98
C SER A 163 17.65 -18.54 -18.71
N LYS A 164 16.45 -18.14 -19.16
CA LYS A 164 16.17 -16.88 -19.86
C LYS A 164 14.89 -16.27 -19.30
N VAL A 165 14.84 -14.94 -19.24
CA VAL A 165 13.68 -14.20 -18.76
C VAL A 165 13.34 -13.11 -19.75
N SER A 166 12.05 -12.94 -20.07
CA SER A 166 11.51 -11.75 -20.73
C SER A 166 10.65 -10.98 -19.75
N LEU A 167 10.87 -9.68 -19.65
CA LEU A 167 10.04 -8.73 -18.91
C LEU A 167 9.12 -8.02 -19.90
N VAL A 168 7.81 -8.08 -19.67
CA VAL A 168 6.83 -7.27 -20.38
C VAL A 168 6.31 -6.22 -19.42
N ARG A 169 6.52 -4.96 -19.77
CA ARG A 169 6.26 -3.81 -18.90
C ARG A 169 5.57 -2.67 -19.65
N PRO A 170 4.93 -1.71 -18.95
CA PRO A 170 4.30 -0.58 -19.61
C PRO A 170 5.33 0.32 -20.30
N ASP A 171 4.93 0.87 -21.44
CA ASP A 171 5.72 1.86 -22.18
C ASP A 171 5.52 3.26 -21.57
N THR A 172 5.97 3.42 -20.34
CA THR A 172 5.87 4.65 -19.53
C THR A 172 7.21 4.96 -18.88
N THR A 173 7.42 6.22 -18.49
CA THR A 173 8.62 6.64 -17.75
C THR A 173 8.80 5.86 -16.44
N ALA A 174 7.71 5.57 -15.73
CA ALA A 174 7.78 4.73 -14.52
C ALA A 174 8.19 3.29 -14.86
N GLY A 175 7.68 2.73 -15.96
CA GLY A 175 8.05 1.41 -16.45
C GLY A 175 9.53 1.29 -16.84
N ASP A 176 10.18 2.36 -17.26
CA ASP A 176 11.60 2.35 -17.67
C ASP A 176 12.55 1.96 -16.52
N GLN A 177 12.12 2.07 -15.26
CA GLN A 177 12.91 1.65 -14.09
C GLN A 177 12.81 0.14 -13.80
N PHE A 178 11.80 -0.56 -14.32
CA PHE A 178 11.52 -1.97 -13.98
C PHE A 178 12.65 -2.93 -14.32
N PRO A 179 13.29 -2.82 -15.52
CA PRO A 179 14.41 -3.69 -15.87
C PRO A 179 15.54 -3.65 -14.84
N GLY A 180 15.92 -2.45 -14.36
CA GLY A 180 17.01 -2.28 -13.41
C GLY A 180 16.84 -3.13 -12.14
N PHE A 181 15.66 -3.13 -11.56
CA PHE A 181 15.37 -3.91 -10.35
C PHE A 181 15.24 -5.41 -10.62
N LEU A 182 14.56 -5.81 -11.70
CA LEU A 182 14.41 -7.22 -12.06
C LEU A 182 15.78 -7.85 -12.35
N ASP A 183 16.59 -7.17 -13.16
CA ASP A 183 17.91 -7.62 -13.57
C ASP A 183 18.88 -7.70 -12.39
N ALA A 184 18.78 -6.80 -11.42
CA ALA A 184 19.54 -6.92 -10.18
C ALA A 184 19.23 -8.26 -9.48
N GLY A 185 17.97 -8.66 -9.43
CA GLY A 185 17.55 -9.96 -8.88
C GLY A 185 18.09 -11.15 -9.67
N LEU A 186 18.11 -11.05 -10.98
CA LEU A 186 18.67 -12.08 -11.88
C LEU A 186 20.19 -12.16 -11.74
N ARG A 187 20.91 -11.05 -11.79
CA ARG A 187 22.38 -10.97 -11.66
C ARG A 187 22.86 -11.50 -10.32
N ASN A 188 22.16 -11.17 -9.24
CA ASN A 188 22.48 -11.68 -7.90
C ASN A 188 22.45 -13.21 -7.83
N ALA A 189 21.69 -13.87 -8.71
CA ALA A 189 21.62 -15.31 -8.86
C ALA A 189 22.49 -15.84 -10.03
N GLY A 190 23.37 -15.02 -10.60
CA GLY A 190 24.29 -15.41 -11.70
C GLY A 190 23.60 -15.60 -13.04
N LYS A 191 22.45 -14.96 -13.28
CA LYS A 191 21.72 -14.98 -14.56
C LYS A 191 21.98 -13.73 -15.38
N SER A 192 21.76 -13.83 -16.68
CA SER A 192 21.76 -12.68 -17.60
C SER A 192 20.53 -11.81 -17.36
N ASP A 193 20.64 -10.56 -17.80
CA ASP A 193 19.53 -9.61 -17.80
C ASP A 193 18.34 -10.14 -18.62
N ALA A 194 17.15 -9.68 -18.25
CA ALA A 194 15.93 -9.98 -18.96
C ALA A 194 15.90 -9.31 -20.34
N THR A 195 15.19 -9.91 -21.28
CA THR A 195 14.77 -9.22 -22.49
C THR A 195 13.66 -8.23 -22.13
N ASP A 196 13.93 -6.93 -22.27
CA ASP A 196 12.98 -5.87 -21.97
C ASP A 196 12.02 -5.66 -23.16
N LEU A 197 10.72 -5.80 -22.92
CA LEU A 197 9.66 -5.64 -23.89
C LEU A 197 8.64 -4.63 -23.36
N ARG A 198 8.53 -3.52 -24.10
CA ARG A 198 7.54 -2.46 -23.82
C ARG A 198 6.20 -2.83 -24.45
N ALA A 199 5.12 -2.61 -23.72
CA ALA A 199 3.76 -2.81 -24.20
C ALA A 199 2.85 -1.67 -23.70
N PRO A 200 1.83 -1.28 -24.49
CA PRO A 200 0.82 -0.33 -23.98
C PRO A 200 0.13 -0.91 -22.74
N ASP A 201 -0.22 -0.07 -21.79
CA ASP A 201 -0.91 -0.45 -20.56
C ASP A 201 -2.45 -0.49 -20.70
N ASP A 202 -2.97 -0.03 -21.84
CA ASP A 202 -4.39 0.05 -22.18
C ASP A 202 -4.81 -0.83 -23.37
N ALA A 203 -3.94 -1.71 -23.87
CA ALA A 203 -4.26 -2.55 -25.02
C ALA A 203 -5.28 -3.65 -24.67
N THR A 204 -6.13 -3.97 -25.64
CA THR A 204 -7.12 -5.06 -25.53
C THR A 204 -6.60 -6.38 -26.10
N ASP A 205 -5.44 -6.39 -26.76
CA ASP A 205 -4.75 -7.56 -27.30
C ASP A 205 -3.23 -7.38 -27.24
N TYR A 206 -2.53 -8.40 -26.75
CA TYR A 206 -1.10 -8.43 -26.56
C TYR A 206 -0.41 -9.54 -27.38
N THR A 207 -1.05 -10.03 -28.45
CA THR A 207 -0.52 -11.16 -29.24
C THR A 207 0.92 -10.91 -29.72
N SER A 208 1.23 -9.70 -30.22
CA SER A 208 2.56 -9.35 -30.67
C SER A 208 3.60 -9.35 -29.53
N ALA A 209 3.28 -8.76 -28.37
CA ALA A 209 4.16 -8.75 -27.21
C ALA A 209 4.36 -10.19 -26.66
N ALA A 210 3.31 -10.99 -26.65
CA ALA A 210 3.37 -12.39 -26.25
C ALA A 210 4.26 -13.23 -27.17
N GLN A 211 4.18 -13.05 -28.47
CA GLN A 211 5.07 -13.70 -29.46
C GLN A 211 6.53 -13.32 -29.23
N GLN A 212 6.81 -12.02 -29.05
CA GLN A 212 8.17 -11.53 -28.81
C GLN A 212 8.73 -12.07 -27.48
N SER A 213 7.89 -12.22 -26.44
CA SER A 213 8.32 -12.69 -25.12
C SER A 213 8.76 -14.14 -25.09
N ILE A 214 8.23 -14.98 -25.96
CA ILE A 214 8.59 -16.41 -26.05
C ILE A 214 9.88 -16.60 -26.86
N GLY A 215 10.13 -15.75 -27.84
CA GLY A 215 11.22 -15.92 -28.80
C GLY A 215 11.08 -17.22 -29.64
N ASN A 216 12.22 -17.70 -30.17
CA ASN A 216 12.25 -18.90 -31.03
C ASN A 216 12.44 -20.20 -30.24
N ASP A 217 12.76 -20.16 -28.96
CA ASP A 217 13.02 -21.31 -28.10
C ASP A 217 12.45 -21.08 -26.70
N ALA A 218 11.36 -21.77 -26.40
CA ALA A 218 10.69 -21.68 -25.11
C ALA A 218 11.34 -22.53 -24.00
N SER A 219 12.40 -23.30 -24.32
CA SER A 219 13.04 -24.16 -23.34
C SER A 219 13.77 -23.36 -22.26
N GLY A 220 13.34 -23.52 -21.02
CA GLY A 220 13.87 -22.75 -19.87
C GLY A 220 13.55 -21.25 -19.90
N GLN A 221 12.62 -20.84 -20.76
CA GLN A 221 12.13 -19.47 -20.84
C GLN A 221 11.13 -19.19 -19.72
N CYS A 222 11.25 -18.03 -19.11
CA CYS A 222 10.22 -17.43 -18.27
C CYS A 222 9.78 -16.09 -18.84
N VAL A 223 8.49 -15.80 -18.71
CA VAL A 223 7.90 -14.51 -19.07
C VAL A 223 7.27 -13.91 -17.83
N THR A 224 7.75 -12.77 -17.42
CA THR A 224 7.12 -11.98 -16.36
C THR A 224 6.45 -10.75 -16.98
N ALA A 225 5.17 -10.54 -16.68
CA ALA A 225 4.42 -9.39 -17.13
C ALA A 225 4.01 -8.53 -15.93
N VAL A 226 4.29 -7.23 -15.99
CA VAL A 226 4.01 -6.25 -14.93
C VAL A 226 3.31 -5.07 -15.60
N LEU A 227 2.03 -5.27 -15.93
CA LEU A 227 1.18 -4.34 -16.68
C LEU A 227 -0.04 -3.89 -15.87
N GLY A 228 0.02 -3.98 -14.52
CA GLY A 228 -1.14 -3.71 -13.68
C GLY A 228 -2.34 -4.56 -14.09
N ASP A 229 -3.50 -3.96 -14.21
CA ASP A 229 -4.76 -4.64 -14.58
C ASP A 229 -4.71 -5.32 -15.96
N ALA A 230 -3.89 -4.81 -16.90
CA ALA A 230 -3.74 -5.38 -18.23
C ALA A 230 -2.93 -6.70 -18.24
N THR A 231 -2.30 -7.09 -17.14
CA THR A 231 -1.50 -8.32 -17.03
C THR A 231 -2.32 -9.58 -17.35
N ALA A 232 -3.58 -9.64 -16.92
CA ALA A 232 -4.46 -10.77 -17.22
C ALA A 232 -4.75 -10.88 -18.74
N THR A 233 -4.98 -9.75 -19.41
CA THR A 233 -5.19 -9.67 -20.87
C THR A 233 -3.94 -10.12 -21.64
N PHE A 234 -2.75 -9.73 -21.15
CA PHE A 234 -1.49 -10.21 -21.71
C PHE A 234 -1.38 -11.74 -21.61
N PHE A 235 -1.62 -12.32 -20.45
CA PHE A 235 -1.52 -13.78 -20.28
C PHE A 235 -2.62 -14.56 -21.00
N ASP A 236 -3.78 -13.96 -21.24
CA ASP A 236 -4.80 -14.56 -22.11
C ASP A 236 -4.32 -14.58 -23.58
N SER A 237 -3.72 -13.51 -24.07
CA SER A 237 -3.08 -13.49 -25.40
C SER A 237 -1.95 -14.51 -25.51
N PHE A 238 -1.12 -14.61 -24.47
CA PHE A 238 -0.04 -15.60 -24.37
C PHE A 238 -0.56 -17.05 -24.39
N ARG A 239 -1.66 -17.34 -23.69
CA ARG A 239 -2.30 -18.67 -23.68
C ARG A 239 -2.83 -19.04 -25.07
N ARG A 240 -3.50 -18.13 -25.76
CA ARG A 240 -4.04 -18.36 -27.11
C ARG A 240 -2.97 -18.75 -28.12
N LEU A 241 -1.78 -18.14 -28.06
CA LEU A 241 -0.65 -18.54 -28.92
C LEU A 241 -0.22 -19.97 -28.68
N ARG A 242 -0.19 -20.43 -27.43
CA ARG A 242 0.19 -21.80 -27.07
C ARG A 242 -0.83 -22.86 -27.52
N GLU A 243 -2.11 -22.51 -27.62
CA GLU A 243 -3.16 -23.40 -28.10
C GLU A 243 -3.12 -23.58 -29.61
N THR A 244 -2.74 -22.54 -30.37
CA THR A 244 -2.60 -22.63 -31.82
C THR A 244 -1.42 -23.50 -32.24
N ASP A 245 -0.33 -23.51 -31.50
CA ASP A 245 0.84 -24.37 -31.74
C ASP A 245 0.56 -25.87 -31.45
N SER A 246 -0.41 -26.17 -30.58
CA SER A 246 -0.75 -27.55 -30.22
C SER A 246 -1.51 -28.30 -31.35
N GLY A 247 -1.99 -27.56 -32.36
CA GLY A 247 -2.71 -28.13 -33.52
C GLY A 247 -1.84 -28.87 -34.52
N THR A 248 -0.52 -28.81 -34.44
CA THR A 248 0.43 -29.41 -35.40
C THR A 248 1.00 -30.77 -35.01
N GLY A 249 0.49 -31.39 -33.91
CA GLY A 249 0.74 -32.81 -33.59
C GLY A 249 2.16 -33.19 -33.16
N THR A 250 3.01 -32.21 -32.84
CA THR A 250 4.35 -32.47 -32.29
C THR A 250 4.32 -32.39 -30.77
N GLU A 251 4.77 -33.48 -30.12
CA GLU A 251 4.81 -33.61 -28.66
C GLU A 251 5.48 -32.43 -27.97
N HIS A 252 4.73 -31.84 -27.04
CA HIS A 252 5.17 -31.03 -25.89
C HIS A 252 6.40 -30.13 -26.13
N ALA A 253 6.21 -29.02 -26.86
CA ALA A 253 7.16 -27.92 -26.76
C ALA A 253 7.28 -27.51 -25.27
N PRO A 254 8.50 -27.34 -24.72
CA PRO A 254 8.68 -26.93 -23.33
C PRO A 254 7.97 -25.59 -23.10
N ARG A 255 7.05 -25.61 -22.14
CA ARG A 255 6.19 -24.46 -21.87
C ARG A 255 6.99 -23.42 -21.09
N ALA A 256 7.06 -22.18 -21.59
CA ALA A 256 7.59 -21.08 -20.83
C ALA A 256 6.82 -20.93 -19.51
N HIS A 257 7.53 -20.72 -18.40
CA HIS A 257 6.89 -20.37 -17.13
C HIS A 257 6.42 -18.92 -17.17
N ILE A 258 5.26 -18.68 -16.58
CA ILE A 258 4.73 -17.34 -16.45
C ILE A 258 4.93 -16.81 -15.02
N ALA A 259 5.14 -15.51 -14.91
CA ALA A 259 5.34 -14.86 -13.62
C ALA A 259 4.79 -13.42 -13.63
N SER A 260 4.62 -12.87 -12.44
CA SER A 260 4.26 -11.48 -12.22
C SER A 260 4.57 -11.05 -10.78
N VAL A 261 4.13 -9.87 -10.43
CA VAL A 261 4.23 -9.31 -9.08
C VAL A 261 2.85 -8.98 -8.51
N LEU A 262 2.77 -8.79 -7.20
CA LEU A 262 1.58 -8.29 -6.52
C LEU A 262 1.12 -6.96 -7.15
N GLY A 263 -0.19 -6.77 -7.24
CA GLY A 263 -0.81 -5.65 -7.95
C GLY A 263 -1.16 -6.00 -9.39
N SER A 264 -0.29 -6.72 -10.09
CA SER A 264 -0.56 -7.25 -11.44
C SER A 264 -1.26 -8.61 -11.43
N VAL A 265 -0.97 -9.46 -10.44
CA VAL A 265 -1.68 -10.74 -10.23
C VAL A 265 -2.11 -10.83 -8.76
N THR A 266 -3.42 -10.82 -8.54
CA THR A 266 -4.07 -10.98 -7.25
C THR A 266 -4.97 -12.22 -7.23
N GLN A 267 -5.47 -12.63 -6.07
CA GLN A 267 -6.44 -13.71 -6.00
C GLN A 267 -7.71 -13.38 -6.80
N SER A 268 -8.16 -12.12 -6.74
CA SER A 268 -9.34 -11.66 -7.48
C SER A 268 -9.12 -11.73 -8.99
N THR A 269 -7.91 -11.43 -9.49
CA THR A 269 -7.52 -11.59 -10.89
C THR A 269 -7.60 -13.07 -11.30
N VAL A 270 -7.10 -13.98 -10.46
CA VAL A 270 -7.18 -15.43 -10.73
C VAL A 270 -8.64 -15.90 -10.75
N ASP A 271 -9.45 -15.49 -9.78
CA ASP A 271 -10.86 -15.87 -9.68
C ASP A 271 -11.69 -15.35 -10.89
N SER A 272 -11.49 -14.09 -11.28
CA SER A 272 -12.21 -13.47 -12.39
C SER A 272 -11.83 -14.03 -13.77
N THR A 273 -10.63 -14.60 -13.90
CA THR A 273 -10.13 -15.19 -15.15
C THR A 273 -10.33 -16.71 -15.25
N GLY A 274 -11.10 -17.31 -14.33
CA GLY A 274 -11.52 -18.72 -14.41
C GLY A 274 -10.99 -19.63 -13.31
N GLY A 275 -10.37 -19.08 -12.26
CA GLY A 275 -9.90 -19.88 -11.12
C GLY A 275 -8.89 -20.95 -11.55
N GLY A 276 -9.21 -22.24 -11.35
CA GLY A 276 -8.33 -23.35 -11.73
C GLY A 276 -8.14 -23.53 -13.24
N THR A 277 -8.92 -22.86 -14.09
CA THR A 277 -8.74 -22.83 -15.55
C THR A 277 -8.21 -21.49 -16.06
N SER A 278 -7.83 -20.61 -15.13
CA SER A 278 -7.24 -19.31 -15.44
C SER A 278 -5.98 -19.44 -16.30
N PRO A 279 -5.73 -18.49 -17.24
CA PRO A 279 -4.44 -18.41 -17.93
C PRO A 279 -3.26 -18.18 -16.97
N LEU A 280 -3.56 -17.81 -15.72
CA LEU A 280 -2.57 -17.58 -14.67
C LEU A 280 -2.20 -18.86 -13.89
N GLU A 281 -2.80 -20.02 -14.18
CA GLU A 281 -2.46 -21.27 -13.48
C GLU A 281 -0.97 -21.61 -13.65
N GLY A 282 -0.26 -21.84 -12.54
CA GLY A 282 1.17 -22.06 -12.50
C GLY A 282 2.02 -20.79 -12.45
N ALA A 283 1.42 -19.60 -12.52
CA ALA A 283 2.15 -18.33 -12.45
C ALA A 283 2.89 -18.18 -11.12
N LEU A 284 4.17 -17.78 -11.19
CA LEU A 284 4.97 -17.37 -10.04
C LEU A 284 4.66 -15.91 -9.73
N VAL A 285 4.37 -15.61 -8.47
CA VAL A 285 4.02 -14.25 -8.05
C VAL A 285 4.88 -13.83 -6.86
N THR A 286 5.57 -12.70 -7.01
CA THR A 286 6.28 -12.08 -5.89
C THR A 286 5.36 -11.07 -5.22
N SER A 287 5.27 -11.13 -3.89
CA SER A 287 4.36 -10.30 -3.10
C SER A 287 5.06 -9.68 -1.90
N TRP A 288 4.57 -8.54 -1.39
CA TRP A 288 5.02 -7.97 -0.11
C TRP A 288 4.51 -8.78 1.09
N TYR A 289 3.37 -9.42 0.94
CA TYR A 289 2.58 -9.98 2.03
C TYR A 289 2.34 -11.48 1.85
N PRO A 290 1.99 -12.19 2.92
CA PRO A 290 1.51 -13.56 2.82
C PRO A 290 0.29 -13.67 1.89
N PRO A 291 0.04 -14.86 1.30
CA PRO A 291 -1.17 -15.07 0.50
C PRO A 291 -2.44 -14.65 1.22
N ALA A 292 -3.42 -14.15 0.48
CA ALA A 292 -4.68 -13.66 1.06
C ALA A 292 -5.45 -14.72 1.89
N ALA A 293 -5.17 -16.00 1.68
CA ALA A 293 -5.73 -17.11 2.47
C ALA A 293 -5.02 -17.33 3.81
N ASP A 294 -3.88 -16.66 4.07
CA ASP A 294 -3.15 -16.82 5.32
C ASP A 294 -3.99 -16.37 6.54
N THR A 295 -3.86 -17.09 7.64
CA THR A 295 -4.60 -16.83 8.88
C THR A 295 -4.21 -15.52 9.56
N ALA A 296 -3.04 -14.97 9.27
CA ALA A 296 -2.61 -13.66 9.76
C ALA A 296 -3.57 -12.52 9.30
N TRP A 297 -4.32 -12.72 8.21
CA TRP A 297 -5.33 -11.77 7.74
C TRP A 297 -6.66 -11.84 8.51
N ALA A 298 -6.85 -12.79 9.41
CA ALA A 298 -8.12 -12.97 10.13
C ALA A 298 -8.61 -11.69 10.85
N PRO A 299 -7.75 -10.90 11.54
CA PRO A 299 -8.20 -9.67 12.18
C PRO A 299 -8.75 -8.64 11.19
N MET A 300 -8.08 -8.45 10.04
CA MET A 300 -8.56 -7.55 8.99
C MET A 300 -9.92 -8.00 8.44
N LYS A 301 -10.05 -9.29 8.09
CA LYS A 301 -11.29 -9.86 7.56
C LYS A 301 -12.46 -9.73 8.54
N GLN A 302 -12.22 -9.91 9.85
CA GLN A 302 -13.22 -9.69 10.88
C GLN A 302 -13.67 -8.22 10.96
N VAL A 303 -12.74 -7.27 10.78
CA VAL A 303 -13.06 -5.84 10.75
C VAL A 303 -13.89 -5.50 9.53
N ILE A 304 -13.53 -5.98 8.34
CA ILE A 304 -14.30 -5.80 7.12
C ILE A 304 -15.72 -6.35 7.31
N GLN A 305 -15.84 -7.59 7.77
CA GLN A 305 -17.14 -8.22 8.00
C GLN A 305 -18.01 -7.44 8.99
N LYS A 306 -17.44 -6.86 10.03
CA LYS A 306 -18.21 -6.19 11.07
C LYS A 306 -18.53 -4.73 10.76
N TYR A 307 -17.65 -4.01 10.11
CA TYR A 307 -17.74 -2.55 9.98
C TYR A 307 -17.92 -2.06 8.54
N ALA A 308 -17.77 -2.97 7.56
CA ALA A 308 -17.89 -2.68 6.12
C ALA A 308 -18.59 -3.82 5.34
N PHE A 309 -19.51 -4.56 5.97
CA PHE A 309 -20.14 -5.78 5.43
C PHE A 309 -20.81 -5.60 4.05
N ASN A 310 -21.36 -4.43 3.75
CA ASN A 310 -22.03 -4.13 2.47
C ASN A 310 -21.25 -3.09 1.63
N ASP A 311 -19.96 -2.89 1.93
CA ASP A 311 -19.13 -1.99 1.14
C ASP A 311 -18.41 -2.80 0.06
N ASP A 312 -18.94 -2.78 -1.16
CA ASP A 312 -18.44 -3.52 -2.32
C ASP A 312 -17.11 -2.96 -2.86
N ARG A 313 -16.66 -1.81 -2.36
CA ARG A 313 -15.33 -1.28 -2.66
C ARG A 313 -14.21 -2.09 -2.00
N ILE A 314 -14.51 -2.85 -0.92
CA ILE A 314 -13.50 -3.56 -0.13
C ILE A 314 -13.41 -5.03 -0.53
N ASP A 315 -12.33 -5.39 -1.24
CA ASP A 315 -11.90 -6.78 -1.37
C ASP A 315 -10.74 -7.06 -0.39
N ALA A 316 -10.91 -8.03 0.50
CA ALA A 316 -9.88 -8.46 1.44
C ALA A 316 -8.63 -9.05 0.77
N ASN A 317 -8.72 -9.40 -0.51
CA ASN A 317 -7.60 -9.93 -1.30
C ASN A 317 -6.86 -8.81 -2.06
N ASP A 318 -7.40 -7.59 -2.05
CA ASP A 318 -6.80 -6.44 -2.71
C ASP A 318 -5.55 -5.96 -1.96
N PRO A 319 -4.40 -5.77 -2.65
CA PRO A 319 -3.17 -5.35 -2.01
C PRO A 319 -3.21 -3.92 -1.45
N GLY A 320 -4.05 -3.04 -1.98
CA GLY A 320 -4.27 -1.71 -1.44
C GLY A 320 -5.00 -1.77 -0.10
N VAL A 321 -6.07 -2.57 -0.02
CA VAL A 321 -6.80 -2.85 1.23
C VAL A 321 -5.86 -3.42 2.29
N GLN A 322 -5.00 -4.37 1.90
CA GLN A 322 -4.00 -5.00 2.77
C GLN A 322 -2.96 -4.00 3.26
N THR A 323 -2.43 -3.18 2.36
CA THR A 323 -1.46 -2.12 2.69
C THR A 323 -2.07 -1.09 3.64
N THR A 324 -3.31 -0.65 3.38
CA THR A 324 -4.02 0.29 4.26
C THR A 324 -4.23 -0.28 5.66
N TRP A 325 -4.63 -1.54 5.78
CA TRP A 325 -4.73 -2.21 7.07
C TRP A 325 -3.41 -2.18 7.85
N ILE A 326 -2.29 -2.51 7.20
CA ILE A 326 -0.95 -2.52 7.81
C ILE A 326 -0.53 -1.11 8.21
N ALA A 327 -0.74 -0.12 7.33
CA ALA A 327 -0.42 1.28 7.58
C ALA A 327 -1.16 1.83 8.81
N TYR A 328 -2.47 1.60 8.89
CA TYR A 328 -3.28 2.01 10.04
C TYR A 328 -2.94 1.25 11.32
N THR A 329 -2.54 -0.01 11.21
CA THR A 329 -2.05 -0.80 12.35
C THR A 329 -0.76 -0.21 12.91
N ALA A 330 0.20 0.14 12.04
CA ALA A 330 1.43 0.80 12.44
C ALA A 330 1.17 2.20 13.00
N PHE A 331 0.35 3.01 12.32
CA PHE A 331 -0.05 4.34 12.78
C PHE A 331 -0.65 4.30 14.19
N THR A 332 -1.58 3.40 14.43
CA THR A 332 -2.25 3.28 15.73
C THR A 332 -1.26 2.95 16.85
N GLN A 333 -0.32 2.02 16.61
CA GLN A 333 0.68 1.64 17.61
C GLN A 333 1.64 2.80 17.91
N VAL A 334 2.14 3.47 16.87
CA VAL A 334 3.08 4.59 17.03
C VAL A 334 2.41 5.78 17.69
N VAL A 335 1.19 6.15 17.30
CA VAL A 335 0.46 7.26 17.95
C VAL A 335 0.07 6.92 19.39
N ALA A 336 -0.28 5.67 19.67
CA ALA A 336 -0.55 5.23 21.05
C ALA A 336 0.67 5.40 21.97
N SER A 337 1.89 5.27 21.45
CA SER A 337 3.11 5.47 22.24
C SER A 337 3.35 6.92 22.66
N LEU A 338 2.67 7.90 22.07
CA LEU A 338 2.72 9.29 22.50
C LEU A 338 2.11 9.51 23.89
N GLY A 339 1.26 8.58 24.37
CA GLY A 339 0.64 8.67 25.70
C GLY A 339 -0.19 9.95 25.83
N HIS A 340 0.22 10.85 26.75
CA HIS A 340 -0.44 12.14 27.01
C HIS A 340 0.13 13.31 26.20
N GLN A 341 1.12 13.07 25.34
CA GLN A 341 1.64 14.15 24.49
C GLN A 341 0.59 14.56 23.46
N ALA A 342 0.63 15.85 23.06
CA ALA A 342 -0.26 16.37 22.03
C ALA A 342 -0.06 15.61 20.70
N ILE A 343 -1.14 15.15 20.08
CA ILE A 343 -1.11 14.43 18.81
C ILE A 343 -1.16 15.48 17.69
N THR A 344 0.02 15.87 17.23
CA THR A 344 0.25 16.82 16.13
C THR A 344 1.07 16.14 15.04
N ALA A 345 1.05 16.63 13.81
CA ALA A 345 1.86 16.10 12.71
C ALA A 345 3.35 16.02 13.10
N THR A 346 3.90 17.06 13.73
CA THR A 346 5.29 17.09 14.20
C THR A 346 5.58 15.99 15.24
N ASN A 347 4.69 15.76 16.21
CA ASN A 347 4.89 14.75 17.22
C ASN A 347 4.71 13.33 16.63
N VAL A 348 3.81 13.16 15.66
CA VAL A 348 3.64 11.91 14.90
C VAL A 348 4.91 11.61 14.11
N MET A 349 5.47 12.57 13.36
CA MET A 349 6.75 12.39 12.65
C MET A 349 7.89 12.00 13.59
N ARG A 350 8.01 12.67 14.74
CA ARG A 350 9.04 12.34 15.73
C ARG A 350 8.87 10.94 16.30
N ALA A 351 7.62 10.54 16.59
CA ALA A 351 7.31 9.22 17.10
C ALA A 351 7.66 8.13 16.07
N PHE A 352 7.31 8.35 14.78
CA PHE A 352 7.71 7.43 13.71
C PHE A 352 9.23 7.35 13.55
N GLY A 353 9.94 8.47 13.52
CA GLY A 353 11.43 8.49 13.45
C GLY A 353 12.13 7.81 14.63
N SER A 354 11.41 7.56 15.72
CA SER A 354 11.92 6.82 16.89
C SER A 354 11.37 5.40 17.02
N ALA A 355 10.37 5.06 16.21
CA ALA A 355 9.67 3.78 16.30
C ALA A 355 10.51 2.63 15.72
N HIS A 356 10.49 1.49 16.40
CA HIS A 356 11.11 0.25 15.94
C HIS A 356 10.34 -0.96 16.49
N GLY A 357 10.49 -2.10 15.82
CA GLY A 357 9.85 -3.33 16.26
C GLY A 357 8.32 -3.30 16.22
N ILE A 358 7.74 -2.43 15.39
CA ILE A 358 6.29 -2.31 15.24
C ILE A 358 5.75 -3.59 14.59
N SER A 359 4.87 -4.29 15.30
CA SER A 359 4.31 -5.56 14.85
C SER A 359 3.12 -5.35 13.93
N THR A 360 3.12 -6.05 12.80
CA THR A 360 2.00 -6.11 11.87
C THR A 360 1.22 -7.43 11.99
N GLY A 361 1.45 -8.20 13.04
CA GLY A 361 0.81 -9.51 13.22
C GLY A 361 1.30 -10.59 12.25
N GLY A 362 2.52 -10.45 11.70
CA GLY A 362 3.11 -11.39 10.75
C GLY A 362 2.80 -11.06 9.28
N LEU A 363 2.06 -9.98 9.01
CA LEU A 363 1.72 -9.54 7.66
C LEU A 363 2.90 -8.88 6.94
N ALA A 364 3.79 -8.25 7.70
CA ALA A 364 5.11 -7.81 7.28
C ALA A 364 6.11 -8.12 8.40
N PRO A 365 7.42 -8.10 8.15
CA PRO A 365 8.42 -8.11 9.22
C PRO A 365 8.18 -6.95 10.21
N PRO A 366 8.68 -7.04 11.46
CA PRO A 366 8.62 -5.90 12.37
C PRO A 366 9.22 -4.66 11.72
N LEU A 367 8.47 -3.53 11.74
CA LEU A 367 8.84 -2.28 11.10
C LEU A 367 9.55 -1.35 12.07
N GLY A 368 10.44 -0.53 11.55
CA GLY A 368 11.12 0.56 12.26
C GLY A 368 11.58 1.61 11.28
N TRP A 369 11.64 2.87 11.74
CA TRP A 369 12.00 3.99 10.85
C TRP A 369 13.10 4.88 11.47
N ARG A 370 13.87 4.35 12.44
CA ARG A 370 15.07 5.02 12.93
C ARG A 370 16.16 4.98 11.85
N ASP A 371 17.12 5.87 11.92
CA ASP A 371 18.26 5.85 10.99
C ASP A 371 18.93 4.47 10.90
N ALA A 372 18.97 3.74 12.03
CA ALA A 372 19.53 2.39 12.08
C ALA A 372 18.65 1.31 11.42
N ASP A 373 17.39 1.60 11.13
CA ASP A 373 16.45 0.69 10.48
C ASP A 373 16.35 0.94 8.96
N LEU A 374 16.94 2.05 8.47
CA LEU A 374 16.95 2.40 7.04
C LEU A 374 17.93 1.50 6.28
N LEU A 375 17.51 1.05 5.11
CA LEU A 375 18.36 0.25 4.22
C LEU A 375 19.18 1.18 3.31
N PRO A 376 20.47 0.88 3.06
CA PRO A 376 21.34 1.71 2.24
C PRO A 376 21.09 1.46 0.74
N VAL A 377 19.84 1.60 0.31
CA VAL A 377 19.43 1.45 -1.09
C VAL A 377 19.60 2.79 -1.80
N PRO A 378 20.39 2.86 -2.89
CA PRO A 378 20.54 4.09 -3.66
C PRO A 378 19.18 4.68 -4.09
N ASP A 379 19.05 6.00 -3.99
CA ASP A 379 17.83 6.79 -4.30
C ASP A 379 16.57 6.44 -3.52
N LEU A 380 16.62 5.45 -2.63
CA LEU A 380 15.49 5.02 -1.79
C LEU A 380 15.84 5.09 -0.29
N PRO A 381 16.34 6.24 0.23
CA PRO A 381 16.92 6.34 1.57
C PRO A 381 15.91 6.12 2.70
N ARG A 382 14.62 6.08 2.41
CA ARG A 382 13.56 5.82 3.39
C ARG A 382 13.09 4.36 3.42
N MET A 383 13.69 3.49 2.61
CA MET A 383 13.34 2.08 2.60
C MET A 383 13.72 1.41 3.93
N VAL A 384 12.77 0.72 4.54
CA VAL A 384 12.94 0.01 5.84
C VAL A 384 12.65 -1.47 5.73
N ASN A 385 12.04 -1.89 4.63
CA ASN A 385 11.60 -3.27 4.45
C ASN A 385 11.77 -3.68 2.98
N ALA A 386 12.75 -4.53 2.71
CA ALA A 386 12.98 -5.13 1.40
C ALA A 386 12.71 -6.64 1.43
N LYS A 387 11.69 -7.08 2.20
CA LYS A 387 11.33 -8.48 2.30
C LYS A 387 10.06 -8.75 1.52
N VAL A 388 10.09 -9.86 0.77
CA VAL A 388 9.01 -10.31 -0.11
C VAL A 388 8.63 -11.75 0.20
N THR A 389 7.45 -12.18 -0.21
CA THR A 389 7.02 -13.58 -0.20
C THR A 389 6.95 -14.11 -1.63
N TYR A 390 7.25 -15.38 -1.80
CA TYR A 390 7.12 -16.06 -3.08
C TYR A 390 5.86 -16.90 -3.08
N GLN A 391 5.03 -16.66 -4.06
CA GLN A 391 3.74 -17.31 -4.24
C GLN A 391 3.68 -18.00 -5.60
N VAL A 392 2.68 -18.85 -5.77
CA VAL A 392 2.37 -19.54 -7.03
C VAL A 392 0.85 -19.72 -7.13
N VAL A 393 0.30 -19.55 -8.31
CA VAL A 393 -1.09 -19.93 -8.58
C VAL A 393 -1.16 -21.45 -8.72
N ARG A 394 -1.95 -22.10 -7.87
CA ARG A 394 -2.16 -23.55 -7.89
C ARG A 394 -3.61 -23.88 -7.59
N ASN A 395 -4.25 -24.61 -8.51
CA ASN A 395 -5.68 -24.95 -8.45
C ASN A 395 -6.56 -23.71 -8.25
N GLY A 396 -6.25 -22.64 -8.99
CA GLY A 396 -6.97 -21.37 -8.90
C GLY A 396 -6.75 -20.57 -7.61
N ARG A 397 -5.68 -20.87 -6.86
CA ARG A 397 -5.37 -20.18 -5.60
C ARG A 397 -3.93 -19.69 -5.57
N LEU A 398 -3.73 -18.45 -5.15
CA LEU A 398 -2.44 -17.94 -4.74
C LEU A 398 -2.05 -18.59 -3.42
N VAL A 399 -1.00 -19.41 -3.46
CA VAL A 399 -0.46 -20.11 -2.31
C VAL A 399 1.03 -19.82 -2.14
N ALA A 400 1.56 -19.95 -0.94
CA ALA A 400 2.98 -19.77 -0.70
C ALA A 400 3.78 -20.82 -1.50
N ALA A 401 4.72 -20.38 -2.30
CA ALA A 401 5.69 -21.24 -2.98
C ALA A 401 6.80 -21.70 -2.02
N ARG A 402 7.07 -20.90 -0.99
CA ARG A 402 7.92 -21.23 0.17
C ARG A 402 7.39 -20.50 1.41
N SER A 403 7.75 -20.99 2.59
CA SER A 403 7.39 -20.34 3.86
C SER A 403 8.22 -19.09 4.12
N GLY A 404 7.63 -18.12 4.79
CA GLY A 404 8.27 -16.90 5.30
C GLY A 404 8.66 -15.90 4.21
N PHE A 405 9.42 -14.92 4.64
CA PHE A 405 9.89 -13.83 3.77
C PHE A 405 11.28 -14.15 3.17
N ALA A 406 11.49 -13.67 1.94
CA ALA A 406 12.79 -13.56 1.30
C ALA A 406 13.33 -12.15 1.48
N ASP A 407 14.57 -12.00 1.85
CA ASP A 407 15.24 -10.72 1.96
C ASP A 407 15.94 -10.39 0.63
N VAL A 408 15.59 -9.25 0.04
CA VAL A 408 16.19 -8.76 -1.21
C VAL A 408 16.97 -7.47 -1.01
N SER A 409 17.21 -7.06 0.24
CA SER A 409 17.95 -5.83 0.56
C SER A 409 19.32 -5.79 -0.09
N GLY A 410 20.12 -6.86 0.09
CA GLY A 410 21.46 -6.93 -0.50
C GLY A 410 21.47 -6.87 -2.04
N THR A 411 20.36 -7.24 -2.70
CA THR A 411 20.19 -7.06 -4.14
C THR A 411 19.97 -5.60 -4.49
N LEU A 412 19.08 -4.92 -3.76
CA LEU A 412 18.75 -3.53 -3.99
C LEU A 412 19.91 -2.58 -3.66
N GLU A 413 20.70 -2.89 -2.64
CA GLU A 413 21.90 -2.13 -2.25
C GLU A 413 22.98 -2.11 -3.34
N THR A 414 23.00 -3.13 -4.21
CA THR A 414 24.00 -3.28 -5.28
C THR A 414 23.42 -2.99 -6.68
N THR A 415 22.19 -2.52 -6.77
CA THR A 415 21.56 -2.22 -8.06
C THR A 415 22.25 -1.03 -8.72
N PRO A 416 22.86 -1.18 -9.92
CA PRO A 416 23.36 -0.05 -10.70
C PRO A 416 22.19 0.83 -11.15
N GLN A 417 22.42 2.12 -11.14
CA GLN A 417 21.49 3.14 -11.63
C GLN A 417 21.72 3.43 -13.09
#